data_4de446fccec12bb3a98a701204510860
#
_entry.id   4de446fccec12bb3a98a701204510860
#
_cell.length_a   1.000
_cell.length_b   1.000
_cell.length_c   1.000
_cell.angle_alpha   90.00
_cell.angle_beta   90.00
_cell.angle_gamma   90.00
#
_symmetry.space_group_name_H-M   'P 1'
#
loop_
_entity.id
_entity.type
_entity.pdbx_description
1 polymer ?
#
loop_
_entity_poly.entity_id
_entity_poly.type
_entity_poly.pdbx_seq_one_letter_code
_entity_poly.pdbx_strand_id
1 'polypeptide(L)'
;MISKHSVEWWRGAALYQIYPRSFFDSSGNGTGDLKGITDRLDYVAGLGVDGIWLSPFFTSPMHDFGYDIADFCDVDPLFGSLNDFDDLIARAHSLDLKVVIDQVYSHSSIEHPWFGQSRSSQTNPKADWYVWADAKPEGSPPNNWQSIFGGPAWTWDSRRQQYYLHNFLSTQPDLNLHNIEVQDALLSAARFWLERGVDGFRLDAINYGMHSLGLEDNPPVDQRNSKALRPVDMQSAIYNSNHPDLPLFLERLRAVTDEYQTCFTVAEVGGLNTSGVRKEFTRGENRLNTAYGFDFLYLDAMDTEKFASTLRDWSNDASEGWPSWAFSNHDVPRVHSRWLQHLMPEHRARLIALLLISLRGNLFIYQGEELGLPQADIPFDQLRDPEALCNWPHTLGRDGARTPMPWCDESEYAGFTAKSPWLPIPDCHRQYAVNAPLGMAIRQSVKHLFSIRSASPVLRWGAALDIDGRNDVLRFVRDYEGARINVLFNFSSEPISVTGVGDIEPLAMVVDEQAGADFNGQLPPDSGILYVATDHASA
;
A
#
# COMPACT_ATOMS: atom_id res chain seq x y z
N MET A 1 24.70 13.19 6.96
CA MET A 1 24.54 12.64 8.32
C MET A 1 23.28 13.27 8.92
N ILE A 2 22.29 12.48 9.25
CA ILE A 2 21.04 12.94 9.87
C ILE A 2 21.33 13.12 11.36
N SER A 3 21.24 14.36 11.86
CA SER A 3 21.46 14.65 13.30
C SER A 3 20.38 14.01 14.16
N LYS A 4 20.72 13.47 15.33
CA LYS A 4 19.78 12.87 16.30
C LYS A 4 18.58 13.75 16.71
N HIS A 5 18.61 15.04 16.42
CA HIS A 5 17.59 16.02 16.81
C HIS A 5 16.63 16.41 15.67
N SER A 6 16.72 15.79 14.48
CA SER A 6 15.92 16.13 13.32
C SER A 6 15.36 14.95 12.54
N VAL A 7 15.28 13.74 13.14
CA VAL A 7 14.69 12.61 12.44
C VAL A 7 13.17 12.76 12.47
N GLU A 8 12.60 12.98 11.30
CA GLU A 8 11.15 13.02 11.11
C GLU A 8 10.53 11.69 11.54
N TRP A 9 9.41 11.72 12.24
CA TRP A 9 8.75 10.54 12.81
C TRP A 9 8.51 9.43 11.78
N TRP A 10 8.18 9.84 10.55
CA TRP A 10 7.84 8.93 9.46
C TRP A 10 9.05 8.15 8.90
N ARG A 11 10.28 8.65 9.11
CA ARG A 11 11.47 8.03 8.51
C ARG A 11 11.77 6.68 9.17
N GLY A 12 11.60 5.61 8.39
CA GLY A 12 11.72 4.23 8.88
C GLY A 12 10.55 3.75 9.74
N ALA A 13 9.42 4.47 9.71
CA ALA A 13 8.20 4.08 10.40
C ALA A 13 7.57 2.81 9.85
N ALA A 14 6.85 2.11 10.70
CA ALA A 14 5.96 1.02 10.35
C ALA A 14 4.51 1.47 10.52
N LEU A 15 3.71 1.33 9.46
CA LEU A 15 2.30 1.72 9.43
C LEU A 15 1.41 0.50 9.22
N TYR A 16 0.34 0.41 10.00
CA TYR A 16 -0.67 -0.64 9.87
C TYR A 16 -1.81 -0.16 8.97
N GLN A 17 -1.98 -0.79 7.82
CA GLN A 17 -3.07 -0.46 6.90
C GLN A 17 -4.38 -1.06 7.37
N ILE A 18 -5.39 -0.22 7.54
CA ILE A 18 -6.77 -0.60 7.86
C ILE A 18 -7.66 -0.34 6.65
N TYR A 19 -8.38 -1.38 6.23
CA TYR A 19 -9.49 -1.30 5.27
C TYR A 19 -10.79 -1.16 6.06
N PRO A 20 -11.36 0.06 6.22
CA PRO A 20 -12.38 0.37 7.21
C PRO A 20 -13.54 -0.61 7.22
N ARG A 21 -14.12 -0.88 6.04
CA ARG A 21 -15.31 -1.74 5.90
C ARG A 21 -15.10 -3.20 6.30
N SER A 22 -13.85 -3.65 6.46
CA SER A 22 -13.48 -5.03 6.80
C SER A 22 -12.73 -5.15 8.12
N PHE A 23 -12.59 -4.07 8.91
CA PHE A 23 -11.81 -4.13 10.13
C PHE A 23 -12.66 -4.57 11.33
N PHE A 24 -13.68 -3.80 11.70
CA PHE A 24 -14.62 -4.17 12.76
C PHE A 24 -15.92 -3.38 12.62
N ASP A 25 -17.06 -4.06 12.71
CA ASP A 25 -18.41 -3.48 12.64
C ASP A 25 -18.95 -3.24 14.04
N SER A 26 -18.95 -2.00 14.50
CA SER A 26 -19.50 -1.60 15.80
C SER A 26 -21.01 -1.42 15.78
N SER A 27 -21.56 -1.14 14.62
CA SER A 27 -23.00 -0.85 14.42
C SER A 27 -23.85 -2.11 14.22
N GLY A 28 -23.22 -3.23 13.87
CA GLY A 28 -23.88 -4.50 13.56
C GLY A 28 -24.65 -4.47 12.24
N ASN A 29 -24.21 -3.69 11.26
CA ASN A 29 -24.85 -3.59 9.94
C ASN A 29 -24.24 -4.52 8.87
N GLY A 30 -23.11 -5.19 9.17
CA GLY A 30 -22.36 -6.07 8.28
C GLY A 30 -21.14 -5.42 7.63
N THR A 31 -20.91 -4.14 7.89
CA THR A 31 -19.79 -3.36 7.34
C THR A 31 -19.03 -2.69 8.49
N GLY A 32 -17.71 -2.76 8.48
CA GLY A 32 -16.87 -2.08 9.46
C GLY A 32 -16.99 -0.56 9.38
N ASP A 33 -16.71 0.11 10.48
CA ASP A 33 -16.91 1.55 10.65
C ASP A 33 -15.79 2.23 11.46
N LEU A 34 -15.75 3.58 11.49
CA LEU A 34 -14.72 4.36 12.18
C LEU A 34 -14.76 4.12 13.70
N LYS A 35 -15.96 3.98 14.28
CA LYS A 35 -16.08 3.65 15.69
C LYS A 35 -15.50 2.27 15.99
N GLY A 36 -15.75 1.28 15.12
CA GLY A 36 -15.16 -0.06 15.22
C GLY A 36 -13.64 -0.03 15.16
N ILE A 37 -13.07 0.82 14.31
CA ILE A 37 -11.61 1.03 14.28
C ILE A 37 -11.16 1.61 15.63
N THR A 38 -11.82 2.66 16.11
CA THR A 38 -11.51 3.32 17.39
C THR A 38 -11.51 2.32 18.56
N ASP A 39 -12.51 1.45 18.61
CA ASP A 39 -12.66 0.41 19.66
C ASP A 39 -11.54 -0.66 19.59
N ARG A 40 -10.78 -0.74 18.49
CA ARG A 40 -9.71 -1.73 18.26
C ARG A 40 -8.31 -1.12 18.14
N LEU A 41 -8.12 0.18 18.35
CA LEU A 41 -6.81 0.84 18.24
C LEU A 41 -5.79 0.31 19.26
N ASP A 42 -6.21 -0.13 20.45
CA ASP A 42 -5.30 -0.78 21.42
C ASP A 42 -4.65 -2.06 20.86
N TYR A 43 -5.40 -2.82 20.04
CA TYR A 43 -4.86 -3.97 19.35
C TYR A 43 -3.74 -3.57 18.39
N VAL A 44 -3.96 -2.53 17.59
CA VAL A 44 -2.99 -2.03 16.61
C VAL A 44 -1.76 -1.43 17.30
N ALA A 45 -1.95 -0.57 18.29
CA ALA A 45 -0.86 -0.01 19.10
C ALA A 45 -0.02 -1.10 19.76
N GLY A 46 -0.69 -2.17 20.23
CA GLY A 46 -0.06 -3.33 20.82
C GLY A 46 0.88 -4.12 19.88
N LEU A 47 0.84 -3.91 18.58
CA LEU A 47 1.78 -4.50 17.61
C LEU A 47 3.14 -3.79 17.59
N GLY A 48 3.21 -2.54 18.08
CA GLY A 48 4.44 -1.74 18.08
C GLY A 48 4.70 -1.01 16.76
N VAL A 49 3.63 -0.71 16.02
CA VAL A 49 3.67 0.15 14.82
C VAL A 49 3.66 1.63 15.21
N ASP A 50 4.16 2.50 14.32
CA ASP A 50 4.25 3.95 14.57
C ASP A 50 2.95 4.69 14.21
N GLY A 51 2.05 4.06 13.44
CA GLY A 51 0.80 4.68 13.03
C GLY A 51 -0.10 3.75 12.22
N ILE A 52 -1.23 4.30 11.79
CA ILE A 52 -2.19 3.62 10.93
C ILE A 52 -2.31 4.35 9.59
N TRP A 53 -2.64 3.60 8.55
CA TRP A 53 -3.11 4.11 7.27
C TRP A 53 -4.55 3.64 7.06
N LEU A 54 -5.48 4.57 6.90
CA LEU A 54 -6.88 4.31 6.61
C LEU A 54 -7.14 4.39 5.11
N SER A 55 -7.62 3.29 4.51
CA SER A 55 -8.20 3.33 3.16
C SER A 55 -9.47 4.18 3.14
N PRO A 56 -9.97 4.65 1.96
CA PRO A 56 -11.00 5.69 1.89
C PRO A 56 -12.26 5.41 2.72
N PHE A 57 -12.71 6.44 3.41
CA PHE A 57 -13.95 6.47 4.21
C PHE A 57 -14.82 7.69 3.87
N PHE A 58 -14.44 8.45 2.86
CA PHE A 58 -15.15 9.64 2.40
C PHE A 58 -16.52 9.31 1.81
N THR A 59 -17.41 10.31 1.73
CA THR A 59 -18.71 10.17 1.04
C THR A 59 -18.52 9.64 -0.38
N SER A 60 -19.14 8.50 -0.68
CA SER A 60 -18.97 7.76 -1.93
C SER A 60 -20.22 6.94 -2.26
N PRO A 61 -20.62 6.81 -3.53
CA PRO A 61 -21.64 5.85 -3.93
C PRO A 61 -21.14 4.39 -3.90
N MET A 62 -19.88 4.15 -3.55
CA MET A 62 -19.27 2.84 -3.34
C MET A 62 -19.18 1.95 -4.58
N HIS A 63 -19.11 2.52 -5.78
CA HIS A 63 -18.87 1.76 -7.00
C HIS A 63 -17.48 1.11 -7.02
N ASP A 64 -16.51 1.75 -6.39
CA ASP A 64 -15.17 1.23 -6.11
C ASP A 64 -14.84 1.30 -4.60
N PHE A 65 -15.83 0.99 -3.77
CA PHE A 65 -15.68 0.81 -2.33
C PHE A 65 -15.03 1.97 -1.56
N GLY A 66 -15.24 3.21 -2.02
CA GLY A 66 -14.75 4.44 -1.39
C GLY A 66 -13.72 5.20 -2.21
N TYR A 67 -13.11 4.57 -3.24
CA TYR A 67 -12.19 5.25 -4.15
C TYR A 67 -12.92 6.17 -5.16
N ASP A 68 -14.21 6.01 -5.36
CA ASP A 68 -15.08 6.90 -6.13
C ASP A 68 -15.69 7.99 -5.22
N ILE A 69 -14.88 9.02 -4.87
CA ILE A 69 -15.21 10.05 -3.87
C ILE A 69 -16.24 11.04 -4.43
N ALA A 70 -17.35 11.23 -3.71
CA ALA A 70 -18.38 12.22 -4.01
C ALA A 70 -18.28 13.52 -3.18
N ASP A 71 -17.60 13.47 -2.01
CA ASP A 71 -17.22 14.63 -1.21
C ASP A 71 -15.89 14.35 -0.52
N PHE A 72 -14.87 15.18 -0.81
CA PHE A 72 -13.52 15.04 -0.24
C PHE A 72 -13.41 15.49 1.22
N CYS A 73 -14.42 16.17 1.77
CA CYS A 73 -14.37 16.81 3.09
C CYS A 73 -15.40 16.25 4.07
N ASP A 74 -16.03 15.11 3.76
CA ASP A 74 -17.01 14.50 4.64
C ASP A 74 -16.79 12.98 4.77
N VAL A 75 -17.33 12.39 5.81
CA VAL A 75 -17.33 10.95 6.09
C VAL A 75 -18.60 10.34 5.53
N ASP A 76 -18.48 9.21 4.83
CA ASP A 76 -19.65 8.48 4.36
C ASP A 76 -20.47 7.95 5.56
N PRO A 77 -21.80 8.12 5.55
CA PRO A 77 -22.67 7.62 6.61
C PRO A 77 -22.56 6.11 6.87
N LEU A 78 -22.04 5.34 5.91
CA LEU A 78 -21.75 3.92 6.09
C LEU A 78 -20.66 3.69 7.14
N PHE A 79 -19.70 4.61 7.23
CA PHE A 79 -18.55 4.53 8.13
C PHE A 79 -18.71 5.36 9.40
N GLY A 80 -19.66 6.27 9.44
CA GLY A 80 -19.91 7.14 10.61
C GLY A 80 -20.06 8.61 10.22
N SER A 81 -19.44 9.48 10.99
CA SER A 81 -19.50 10.94 10.86
C SER A 81 -18.13 11.58 11.08
N LEU A 82 -18.02 12.89 10.81
CA LEU A 82 -16.84 13.68 11.15
C LEU A 82 -16.51 13.64 12.66
N ASN A 83 -17.51 13.54 13.53
CA ASN A 83 -17.27 13.39 14.97
C ASN A 83 -16.64 12.03 15.30
N ASP A 84 -17.09 10.94 14.67
CA ASP A 84 -16.47 9.62 14.85
C ASP A 84 -15.02 9.61 14.35
N PHE A 85 -14.73 10.38 13.32
CA PHE A 85 -13.36 10.57 12.84
C PHE A 85 -12.50 11.38 13.84
N ASP A 86 -13.05 12.47 14.40
CA ASP A 86 -12.35 13.27 15.43
C ASP A 86 -12.05 12.43 16.68
N ASP A 87 -12.98 11.56 17.09
CA ASP A 87 -12.78 10.60 18.18
C ASP A 87 -11.68 9.56 17.84
N LEU A 88 -11.64 9.08 16.61
CA LEU A 88 -10.59 8.17 16.14
C LEU A 88 -9.21 8.84 16.21
N ILE A 89 -9.07 10.07 15.69
CA ILE A 89 -7.82 10.85 15.76
C ILE A 89 -7.38 11.02 17.22
N ALA A 90 -8.28 11.48 18.08
CA ALA A 90 -7.98 11.69 19.49
C ALA A 90 -7.52 10.38 20.19
N ARG A 91 -8.18 9.25 19.88
CA ARG A 91 -7.82 7.95 20.42
C ARG A 91 -6.47 7.47 19.88
N ALA A 92 -6.23 7.57 18.58
CA ALA A 92 -4.96 7.18 17.96
C ALA A 92 -3.80 7.96 18.60
N HIS A 93 -3.91 9.28 18.68
CA HIS A 93 -2.88 10.13 19.30
C HIS A 93 -2.66 9.82 20.78
N SER A 94 -3.72 9.45 21.53
CA SER A 94 -3.59 9.03 22.94
C SER A 94 -2.80 7.72 23.11
N LEU A 95 -2.64 6.95 22.04
CA LEU A 95 -1.88 5.71 21.96
C LEU A 95 -0.53 5.89 21.23
N ASP A 96 -0.10 7.14 21.00
CA ASP A 96 1.10 7.51 20.24
C ASP A 96 1.09 6.99 18.78
N LEU A 97 -0.09 6.69 18.23
CA LEU A 97 -0.26 6.30 16.83
C LEU A 97 -0.49 7.53 15.94
N LYS A 98 0.26 7.62 14.85
CA LYS A 98 0.04 8.57 13.77
C LYS A 98 -1.06 8.09 12.84
N VAL A 99 -1.81 9.04 12.25
CA VAL A 99 -2.92 8.72 11.33
C VAL A 99 -2.64 9.26 9.94
N VAL A 100 -2.52 8.34 8.98
CA VAL A 100 -2.40 8.63 7.55
C VAL A 100 -3.70 8.24 6.87
N ILE A 101 -4.24 9.10 6.01
CA ILE A 101 -5.45 8.82 5.25
C ILE A 101 -5.17 8.79 3.76
N ASP A 102 -5.99 8.03 3.01
CA ASP A 102 -5.95 8.05 1.55
C ASP A 102 -6.40 9.39 0.99
N GLN A 103 -5.80 9.83 -0.10
CA GLN A 103 -6.25 10.94 -0.93
C GLN A 103 -6.26 10.51 -2.39
N VAL A 104 -7.41 10.63 -3.03
CA VAL A 104 -7.61 10.27 -4.43
C VAL A 104 -7.65 11.56 -5.25
N TYR A 105 -6.55 11.91 -5.90
CA TYR A 105 -6.44 13.17 -6.65
C TYR A 105 -6.47 13.00 -8.16
N SER A 106 -6.48 11.76 -8.65
CA SER A 106 -6.56 11.46 -10.09
C SER A 106 -7.99 11.56 -10.62
N HIS A 107 -9.00 11.25 -9.82
CA HIS A 107 -10.41 11.19 -10.22
C HIS A 107 -11.37 11.50 -9.07
N SER A 108 -12.65 11.61 -9.39
CA SER A 108 -13.74 11.66 -8.40
C SER A 108 -14.86 10.71 -8.80
N SER A 109 -15.90 10.60 -7.97
CA SER A 109 -17.13 9.94 -8.38
C SER A 109 -17.84 10.70 -9.50
N ILE A 110 -18.56 9.97 -10.36
CA ILE A 110 -19.54 10.54 -11.30
C ILE A 110 -20.66 11.31 -10.56
N GLU A 111 -20.89 11.02 -9.28
CA GLU A 111 -21.87 11.70 -8.43
C GLU A 111 -21.31 12.95 -7.73
N HIS A 112 -20.00 13.23 -7.89
CA HIS A 112 -19.41 14.43 -7.32
C HIS A 112 -20.06 15.69 -7.90
N PRO A 113 -20.42 16.70 -7.09
CA PRO A 113 -21.04 17.95 -7.59
C PRO A 113 -20.21 18.66 -8.66
N TRP A 114 -18.88 18.56 -8.61
CA TRP A 114 -18.00 19.15 -9.64
C TRP A 114 -18.23 18.49 -11.00
N PHE A 115 -18.36 17.16 -11.06
CA PHE A 115 -18.63 16.46 -12.31
C PHE A 115 -20.03 16.81 -12.84
N GLY A 116 -21.03 16.86 -11.93
CA GLY A 116 -22.39 17.29 -12.29
C GLY A 116 -22.43 18.67 -12.95
N GLN A 117 -21.62 19.62 -12.47
CA GLN A 117 -21.45 20.95 -13.08
C GLN A 117 -20.68 20.88 -14.39
N SER A 118 -19.51 20.21 -14.41
CA SER A 118 -18.65 20.09 -15.58
C SER A 118 -19.39 19.52 -16.79
N ARG A 119 -20.16 18.46 -16.59
CA ARG A 119 -20.92 17.80 -17.67
C ARG A 119 -22.14 18.58 -18.17
N SER A 120 -22.57 19.63 -17.47
CA SER A 120 -23.79 20.37 -17.81
C SER A 120 -23.67 21.17 -19.12
N SER A 121 -22.48 21.67 -19.45
CA SER A 121 -22.18 22.37 -20.71
C SER A 121 -20.66 22.51 -20.90
N GLN A 122 -20.26 22.86 -22.14
CA GLN A 122 -18.84 23.13 -22.46
C GLN A 122 -18.37 24.53 -22.01
N THR A 123 -19.25 25.37 -21.48
CA THR A 123 -18.95 26.79 -21.16
C THR A 123 -19.23 27.17 -19.69
N ASN A 124 -19.60 26.22 -18.83
CA ASN A 124 -19.80 26.53 -17.42
C ASN A 124 -18.45 26.73 -16.67
N PRO A 125 -18.44 27.34 -15.48
CA PRO A 125 -17.19 27.61 -14.74
C PRO A 125 -16.33 26.39 -14.43
N LYS A 126 -16.92 25.19 -14.40
CA LYS A 126 -16.19 23.93 -14.17
C LYS A 126 -16.04 23.07 -15.43
N ALA A 127 -16.22 23.66 -16.62
CA ALA A 127 -16.24 22.93 -17.87
C ALA A 127 -14.98 22.10 -18.11
N ASP A 128 -13.80 22.55 -17.69
CA ASP A 128 -12.51 21.86 -17.84
C ASP A 128 -11.91 21.35 -16.50
N TRP A 129 -12.76 21.16 -15.50
CA TRP A 129 -12.36 20.54 -14.23
C TRP A 129 -12.13 19.03 -14.37
N TYR A 130 -12.67 18.42 -15.43
CA TYR A 130 -12.46 17.03 -15.80
C TYR A 130 -11.89 16.96 -17.22
N VAL A 131 -11.33 15.82 -17.57
CA VAL A 131 -10.71 15.62 -18.88
C VAL A 131 -11.77 15.26 -19.89
N TRP A 132 -12.03 16.18 -20.83
CA TRP A 132 -13.01 16.04 -21.90
C TRP A 132 -12.34 16.11 -23.27
N ALA A 133 -12.89 15.38 -24.24
CA ALA A 133 -12.44 15.44 -25.62
C ALA A 133 -13.62 15.27 -26.60
N ASP A 134 -13.52 15.92 -27.77
CA ASP A 134 -14.46 15.73 -28.85
C ASP A 134 -14.30 14.32 -29.46
N ALA A 135 -15.40 13.81 -30.02
CA ALA A 135 -15.34 12.59 -30.82
C ALA A 135 -14.55 12.85 -32.12
N LYS A 136 -13.87 11.81 -32.61
CA LYS A 136 -13.38 11.82 -34.01
C LYS A 136 -14.53 11.94 -35.01
N PRO A 137 -14.25 12.33 -36.25
CA PRO A 137 -15.31 12.52 -37.26
C PRO A 137 -16.25 11.32 -37.46
N GLU A 138 -15.75 10.11 -37.25
CA GLU A 138 -16.50 8.86 -37.30
C GLU A 138 -17.23 8.50 -36.01
N GLY A 139 -17.14 9.34 -34.98
CA GLY A 139 -17.80 9.15 -33.67
C GLY A 139 -17.02 8.34 -32.65
N SER A 140 -15.80 7.87 -32.96
CA SER A 140 -14.96 7.12 -32.03
C SER A 140 -14.31 8.02 -30.99
N PRO A 141 -13.80 7.43 -29.86
CA PRO A 141 -13.01 8.15 -28.85
C PRO A 141 -11.76 8.83 -29.42
N PRO A 142 -11.19 9.83 -28.73
CA PRO A 142 -10.04 10.60 -29.22
C PRO A 142 -8.78 9.74 -29.45
N ASN A 143 -8.60 8.66 -28.67
CA ASN A 143 -7.45 7.78 -28.77
C ASN A 143 -7.77 6.35 -28.29
N ASN A 144 -6.73 5.51 -28.21
CA ASN A 144 -6.83 4.08 -27.92
C ASN A 144 -6.70 3.73 -26.43
N TRP A 145 -6.68 4.69 -25.50
CA TRP A 145 -6.41 4.41 -24.09
C TRP A 145 -7.42 3.44 -23.48
N GLN A 146 -6.92 2.54 -22.61
CA GLN A 146 -7.70 1.50 -21.97
C GLN A 146 -7.80 1.75 -20.48
N SER A 147 -8.96 1.45 -19.89
CA SER A 147 -9.19 1.49 -18.45
C SER A 147 -8.50 0.34 -17.73
N ILE A 148 -8.02 0.60 -16.51
CA ILE A 148 -7.41 -0.41 -15.61
C ILE A 148 -8.39 -1.55 -15.31
N PHE A 149 -9.69 -1.26 -15.21
CA PHE A 149 -10.73 -2.26 -14.95
C PHE A 149 -11.27 -2.96 -16.20
N GLY A 150 -10.82 -2.52 -17.37
CA GLY A 150 -11.18 -3.10 -18.65
C GLY A 150 -12.04 -2.18 -19.51
N GLY A 151 -11.95 -2.38 -20.83
CA GLY A 151 -12.61 -1.56 -21.83
C GLY A 151 -11.91 -0.22 -22.10
N PRO A 152 -12.49 0.62 -23.00
CA PRO A 152 -11.95 1.93 -23.32
C PRO A 152 -11.92 2.86 -22.10
N ALA A 153 -10.89 3.71 -21.99
CA ALA A 153 -10.79 4.73 -20.95
C ALA A 153 -11.66 5.98 -21.23
N TRP A 154 -12.51 5.95 -22.22
CA TRP A 154 -13.35 7.06 -22.64
C TRP A 154 -14.82 6.67 -22.68
N THR A 155 -15.67 7.47 -22.03
CA THR A 155 -17.12 7.30 -22.05
C THR A 155 -17.81 8.54 -22.64
N TRP A 156 -18.75 8.31 -23.58
CA TRP A 156 -19.52 9.38 -24.21
C TRP A 156 -20.59 9.95 -23.26
N ASP A 157 -20.56 11.26 -23.07
CA ASP A 157 -21.63 11.99 -22.36
C ASP A 157 -22.57 12.69 -23.38
N SER A 158 -23.80 12.21 -23.47
CA SER A 158 -24.79 12.75 -24.44
C SER A 158 -25.29 14.15 -24.09
N ARG A 159 -25.17 14.62 -22.83
CA ARG A 159 -25.55 15.98 -22.43
C ARG A 159 -24.54 16.99 -22.93
N ARG A 160 -23.24 16.65 -22.71
CA ARG A 160 -22.13 17.51 -23.08
C ARG A 160 -21.70 17.32 -24.53
N GLN A 161 -22.03 16.17 -25.12
CA GLN A 161 -21.63 15.77 -26.48
C GLN A 161 -20.09 15.71 -26.62
N GLN A 162 -19.43 15.16 -25.60
CA GLN A 162 -18.01 14.88 -25.58
C GLN A 162 -17.74 13.56 -24.85
N TYR A 163 -16.56 13.00 -25.06
CA TYR A 163 -16.04 11.92 -24.24
C TYR A 163 -15.36 12.49 -22.99
N TYR A 164 -15.57 11.85 -21.84
CA TYR A 164 -14.74 12.07 -20.65
C TYR A 164 -13.79 10.90 -20.40
N LEU A 165 -12.59 11.22 -19.92
CA LEU A 165 -11.57 10.24 -19.52
C LEU A 165 -11.92 9.60 -18.18
N HIS A 166 -11.64 8.31 -18.06
CA HIS A 166 -11.60 7.57 -16.81
C HIS A 166 -10.54 6.48 -16.89
N ASN A 167 -9.43 6.64 -16.21
CA ASN A 167 -8.38 5.62 -16.15
C ASN A 167 -8.83 4.37 -15.39
N PHE A 168 -9.86 4.51 -14.54
CA PHE A 168 -10.48 3.46 -13.74
C PHE A 168 -11.91 3.18 -14.23
N LEU A 169 -12.89 3.05 -13.33
CA LEU A 169 -14.28 2.81 -13.75
C LEU A 169 -14.86 4.01 -14.51
N SER A 170 -15.82 3.75 -15.38
CA SER A 170 -16.59 4.84 -16.03
C SER A 170 -17.36 5.72 -15.03
N THR A 171 -17.53 5.25 -13.80
CA THR A 171 -18.08 6.02 -12.67
C THR A 171 -17.03 6.84 -11.92
N GLN A 172 -15.78 6.80 -12.37
CA GLN A 172 -14.64 7.53 -11.79
C GLN A 172 -14.01 8.47 -12.84
N PRO A 173 -14.67 9.56 -13.24
CA PRO A 173 -14.14 10.52 -14.23
C PRO A 173 -12.85 11.18 -13.70
N ASP A 174 -11.85 11.27 -14.57
CA ASP A 174 -10.54 11.84 -14.24
C ASP A 174 -10.63 13.36 -14.09
N LEU A 175 -10.08 13.85 -12.99
CA LEU A 175 -9.89 15.27 -12.73
C LEU A 175 -8.80 15.85 -13.64
N ASN A 176 -8.99 17.07 -14.10
CA ASN A 176 -7.99 17.77 -14.91
C ASN A 176 -6.97 18.50 -14.05
N LEU A 177 -5.91 17.82 -13.61
CA LEU A 177 -4.84 18.45 -12.81
C LEU A 177 -3.98 19.45 -13.59
N HIS A 178 -4.16 19.61 -14.90
CA HIS A 178 -3.59 20.77 -15.62
C HIS A 178 -4.30 22.09 -15.25
N ASN A 179 -5.55 22.01 -14.74
CA ASN A 179 -6.29 23.17 -14.27
C ASN A 179 -5.90 23.52 -12.84
N ILE A 180 -5.40 24.75 -12.65
CA ILE A 180 -4.95 25.26 -11.35
C ILE A 180 -6.08 25.35 -10.32
N GLU A 181 -7.32 25.61 -10.72
CA GLU A 181 -8.47 25.69 -9.82
C GLU A 181 -8.82 24.31 -9.24
N VAL A 182 -8.63 23.24 -10.02
CA VAL A 182 -8.78 21.84 -9.54
C VAL A 182 -7.71 21.54 -8.51
N GLN A 183 -6.45 21.90 -8.78
CA GLN A 183 -5.37 21.74 -7.82
C GLN A 183 -5.67 22.50 -6.51
N ASP A 184 -6.13 23.76 -6.59
CA ASP A 184 -6.46 24.58 -5.42
C ASP A 184 -7.59 23.95 -4.59
N ALA A 185 -8.62 23.39 -5.24
CA ALA A 185 -9.73 22.72 -4.57
C ALA A 185 -9.27 21.46 -3.83
N LEU A 186 -8.42 20.64 -4.45
CA LEU A 186 -7.86 19.45 -3.82
C LEU A 186 -6.91 19.80 -2.65
N LEU A 187 -6.09 20.84 -2.80
CA LEU A 187 -5.22 21.31 -1.73
C LEU A 187 -6.02 21.90 -0.56
N SER A 188 -7.20 22.47 -0.83
CA SER A 188 -8.12 22.93 0.22
C SER A 188 -8.72 21.74 0.99
N ALA A 189 -9.04 20.63 0.31
CA ALA A 189 -9.47 19.41 0.96
C ALA A 189 -8.33 18.79 1.81
N ALA A 190 -7.08 18.84 1.33
CA ALA A 190 -5.94 18.42 2.13
C ALA A 190 -5.82 19.23 3.43
N ARG A 191 -5.94 20.58 3.37
CA ARG A 191 -5.93 21.44 4.57
C ARG A 191 -7.04 21.08 5.56
N PHE A 192 -8.25 20.83 5.07
CA PHE A 192 -9.39 20.45 5.91
C PHE A 192 -9.06 19.24 6.81
N TRP A 193 -8.37 18.22 6.27
CA TRP A 193 -8.01 17.02 7.04
C TRP A 193 -6.79 17.26 7.95
N LEU A 194 -5.81 18.04 7.51
CA LEU A 194 -4.66 18.42 8.35
C LEU A 194 -5.10 19.24 9.57
N GLU A 195 -6.06 20.16 9.39
CA GLU A 195 -6.66 20.95 10.49
C GLU A 195 -7.44 20.08 11.47
N ARG A 196 -7.91 18.89 11.05
CA ARG A 196 -8.55 17.87 11.92
C ARG A 196 -7.55 16.93 12.60
N GLY A 197 -6.25 17.13 12.40
CA GLY A 197 -5.22 16.37 13.10
C GLY A 197 -4.68 15.15 12.35
N VAL A 198 -4.96 15.02 11.06
CA VAL A 198 -4.32 13.99 10.22
C VAL A 198 -2.81 14.23 10.16
N ASP A 199 -2.01 13.17 10.35
CA ASP A 199 -0.55 13.23 10.37
C ASP A 199 0.08 12.99 8.99
N GLY A 200 -0.71 12.64 7.97
CA GLY A 200 -0.18 12.41 6.64
C GLY A 200 -1.18 11.89 5.62
N PHE A 201 -0.71 11.78 4.38
CA PHE A 201 -1.50 11.33 3.24
C PHE A 201 -0.81 10.20 2.48
N ARG A 202 -1.58 9.20 2.09
CA ARG A 202 -1.24 8.27 1.02
C ARG A 202 -1.97 8.73 -0.24
N LEU A 203 -1.23 8.97 -1.31
CA LEU A 203 -1.79 9.42 -2.59
C LEU A 203 -2.08 8.21 -3.47
N ASP A 204 -3.36 7.94 -3.65
CA ASP A 204 -3.86 6.85 -4.50
C ASP A 204 -3.52 7.10 -5.96
N ALA A 205 -2.91 6.11 -6.62
CA ALA A 205 -2.67 6.09 -8.07
C ALA A 205 -2.27 7.47 -8.65
N ILE A 206 -1.52 8.27 -7.90
CA ILE A 206 -1.27 9.68 -8.24
C ILE A 206 -0.57 9.85 -9.59
N ASN A 207 0.15 8.85 -10.05
CA ASN A 207 0.82 8.85 -11.34
C ASN A 207 -0.15 8.93 -12.55
N TYR A 208 -1.46 8.70 -12.34
CA TYR A 208 -2.53 8.92 -13.32
C TYR A 208 -3.17 10.32 -13.24
N GLY A 209 -2.69 11.18 -12.34
CA GLY A 209 -3.29 12.51 -12.12
C GLY A 209 -3.18 13.49 -13.29
N MET A 210 -2.22 13.28 -14.21
CA MET A 210 -2.05 14.11 -15.40
C MET A 210 -1.81 13.25 -16.65
N HIS A 211 -2.26 13.77 -17.80
CA HIS A 211 -2.19 13.11 -19.10
C HIS A 211 -1.53 14.01 -20.14
N SER A 212 -1.08 13.45 -21.27
CA SER A 212 -0.61 14.24 -22.42
C SER A 212 -1.76 15.04 -23.03
N LEU A 213 -1.57 16.34 -23.17
CA LEU A 213 -2.55 17.23 -23.80
C LEU A 213 -2.73 16.98 -25.31
N GLY A 214 -1.75 16.29 -25.94
CA GLY A 214 -1.85 15.87 -27.34
C GLY A 214 -2.77 14.69 -27.58
N LEU A 215 -3.17 13.97 -26.52
CA LEU A 215 -4.06 12.80 -26.57
C LEU A 215 -3.56 11.72 -27.55
N GLU A 216 -2.25 11.49 -27.62
CA GLU A 216 -1.63 10.52 -28.51
C GLU A 216 -2.02 9.10 -28.14
N ASP A 217 -2.07 8.20 -29.13
CA ASP A 217 -2.31 6.78 -28.91
C ASP A 217 -1.17 6.14 -28.13
N ASN A 218 -1.51 5.36 -27.09
CA ASN A 218 -0.52 4.56 -26.37
C ASN A 218 0.07 3.47 -27.29
N PRO A 219 1.41 3.30 -27.29
CA PRO A 219 2.02 2.24 -28.05
C PRO A 219 1.75 0.86 -27.43
N PRO A 220 1.76 -0.22 -28.24
CA PRO A 220 1.63 -1.57 -27.73
C PRO A 220 2.87 -1.96 -26.90
N VAL A 221 2.67 -2.80 -25.87
CA VAL A 221 3.79 -3.47 -25.20
C VAL A 221 4.33 -4.60 -26.07
N ASP A 222 5.62 -4.95 -25.88
CA ASP A 222 6.20 -6.13 -26.51
C ASP A 222 5.63 -7.40 -25.87
N GLN A 223 4.63 -7.99 -26.53
CA GLN A 223 3.89 -9.15 -26.03
C GLN A 223 4.72 -10.43 -25.88
N ARG A 224 5.95 -10.48 -26.38
CA ARG A 224 6.80 -11.68 -26.28
C ARG A 224 7.10 -12.08 -24.84
N ASN A 225 6.95 -11.16 -23.88
CA ASN A 225 7.26 -11.37 -22.46
C ASN A 225 6.08 -11.04 -21.51
N SER A 226 4.89 -10.73 -22.03
CA SER A 226 3.76 -10.34 -21.19
C SER A 226 2.68 -11.42 -21.13
N LYS A 227 2.22 -11.75 -19.92
CA LYS A 227 0.98 -12.48 -19.68
C LYS A 227 -0.18 -11.47 -19.58
N ALA A 228 -0.47 -10.76 -20.68
CA ALA A 228 -1.56 -9.81 -20.71
C ALA A 228 -2.89 -10.53 -20.44
N LEU A 229 -3.57 -10.15 -19.35
CA LEU A 229 -4.88 -10.67 -18.98
C LEU A 229 -6.00 -9.67 -19.36
N ARG A 230 -5.67 -8.38 -19.41
CA ARG A 230 -6.61 -7.29 -19.67
C ARG A 230 -6.15 -6.46 -20.86
N PRO A 231 -7.08 -5.76 -21.58
CA PRO A 231 -6.69 -4.88 -22.69
C PRO A 231 -5.63 -3.83 -22.30
N VAL A 232 -5.69 -3.28 -21.09
CA VAL A 232 -4.71 -2.29 -20.59
C VAL A 232 -3.30 -2.88 -20.51
N ASP A 233 -3.15 -4.17 -20.23
CA ASP A 233 -1.87 -4.85 -20.15
C ASP A 233 -1.19 -5.00 -21.53
N MET A 234 -1.93 -4.73 -22.62
CA MET A 234 -1.43 -4.77 -24.01
C MET A 234 -0.87 -3.42 -24.47
N GLN A 235 -1.01 -2.37 -23.67
CA GLN A 235 -0.54 -1.02 -23.99
C GLN A 235 0.49 -0.54 -22.97
N SER A 236 1.42 0.29 -23.44
CA SER A 236 2.30 1.06 -22.57
C SER A 236 1.64 2.41 -22.28
N ALA A 237 1.11 2.59 -21.08
CA ALA A 237 0.36 3.78 -20.67
C ALA A 237 1.28 5.00 -20.45
N ILE A 238 1.96 5.46 -21.52
CA ILE A 238 2.96 6.55 -21.42
C ILE A 238 2.33 7.95 -21.63
N TYR A 239 1.12 8.02 -22.17
CA TYR A 239 0.46 9.30 -22.42
C TYR A 239 -0.69 9.62 -21.46
N ASN A 240 -1.21 8.62 -20.74
CA ASN A 240 -2.23 8.79 -19.70
C ASN A 240 -1.72 8.51 -18.29
N SER A 241 -0.40 8.40 -18.10
CA SER A 241 0.22 8.29 -16.78
C SER A 241 1.63 8.90 -16.77
N ASN A 242 2.15 9.16 -15.56
CA ASN A 242 3.52 9.62 -15.35
C ASN A 242 3.89 10.92 -16.09
N HIS A 243 2.94 11.85 -16.24
CA HIS A 243 3.16 13.11 -16.94
C HIS A 243 4.30 13.92 -16.29
N PRO A 244 5.22 14.51 -17.08
CA PRO A 244 6.40 15.21 -16.55
C PRO A 244 6.09 16.45 -15.70
N ASP A 245 4.90 17.05 -15.82
CA ASP A 245 4.48 18.21 -15.03
C ASP A 245 3.81 17.82 -13.69
N LEU A 246 3.50 16.55 -13.48
CA LEU A 246 2.88 16.11 -12.23
C LEU A 246 3.71 16.45 -10.98
N PRO A 247 5.05 16.36 -10.99
CA PRO A 247 5.88 16.83 -9.87
C PRO A 247 5.61 18.26 -9.42
N LEU A 248 5.17 19.16 -10.30
CA LEU A 248 4.82 20.54 -9.94
C LEU A 248 3.59 20.60 -9.02
N PHE A 249 2.61 19.73 -9.22
CA PHE A 249 1.49 19.58 -8.30
C PHE A 249 1.95 18.98 -6.95
N LEU A 250 2.87 18.00 -6.97
CA LEU A 250 3.41 17.42 -5.74
C LEU A 250 4.20 18.46 -4.92
N GLU A 251 4.90 19.39 -5.57
CA GLU A 251 5.58 20.51 -4.90
C GLU A 251 4.58 21.46 -4.23
N ARG A 252 3.43 21.72 -4.87
CA ARG A 252 2.35 22.50 -4.25
C ARG A 252 1.74 21.80 -3.05
N LEU A 253 1.49 20.48 -3.16
CA LEU A 253 1.00 19.68 -2.03
C LEU A 253 2.02 19.68 -0.89
N ARG A 254 3.32 19.55 -1.20
CA ARG A 254 4.39 19.62 -0.21
C ARG A 254 4.40 20.97 0.50
N ALA A 255 4.25 22.07 -0.22
CA ALA A 255 4.16 23.39 0.39
C ALA A 255 2.97 23.51 1.37
N VAL A 256 1.84 22.86 1.07
CA VAL A 256 0.70 22.79 2.00
C VAL A 256 1.05 21.94 3.23
N THR A 257 1.64 20.75 3.04
CA THR A 257 1.96 19.88 4.17
C THR A 257 3.06 20.45 5.07
N ASP A 258 3.97 21.26 4.54
CA ASP A 258 5.02 21.94 5.30
C ASP A 258 4.49 23.08 6.21
N GLU A 259 3.23 23.52 6.02
CA GLU A 259 2.58 24.46 6.95
C GLU A 259 2.19 23.78 8.28
N TYR A 260 2.20 22.45 8.32
CA TYR A 260 1.84 21.63 9.48
C TYR A 260 3.06 20.88 10.00
N GLN A 261 3.14 20.70 11.31
CA GLN A 261 4.31 20.02 11.90
C GLN A 261 4.35 18.55 11.48
N THR A 262 5.43 18.17 10.80
CA THR A 262 5.80 16.77 10.52
C THR A 262 4.74 15.94 9.78
N CYS A 263 4.08 16.51 8.78
CA CYS A 263 3.16 15.76 7.93
C CYS A 263 3.92 14.77 7.05
N PHE A 264 3.37 13.57 6.93
CA PHE A 264 3.92 12.49 6.09
C PHE A 264 3.16 12.36 4.77
N THR A 265 3.89 12.15 3.67
CA THR A 265 3.28 11.89 2.37
C THR A 265 3.92 10.67 1.69
N VAL A 266 3.09 9.80 1.15
CA VAL A 266 3.52 8.62 0.40
C VAL A 266 2.72 8.48 -0.89
N ALA A 267 3.40 8.33 -2.03
CA ALA A 267 2.75 8.02 -3.30
C ALA A 267 2.61 6.52 -3.50
N GLU A 268 1.44 6.10 -4.01
CA GLU A 268 1.34 4.84 -4.72
C GLU A 268 1.63 5.07 -6.20
N VAL A 269 2.54 4.26 -6.76
CA VAL A 269 2.97 4.37 -8.15
C VAL A 269 2.83 3.02 -8.84
N GLY A 270 1.77 2.87 -9.61
CA GLY A 270 1.49 1.68 -10.43
C GLY A 270 2.00 1.77 -11.87
N GLY A 271 1.89 0.67 -12.62
CA GLY A 271 2.24 0.62 -14.04
C GLY A 271 3.66 0.15 -14.33
N LEU A 272 4.10 0.36 -15.57
CA LEU A 272 5.41 -0.06 -16.05
C LEU A 272 6.50 0.96 -15.67
N ASN A 273 7.72 0.47 -15.39
CA ASN A 273 8.93 1.27 -15.16
C ASN A 273 8.80 2.31 -14.01
N THR A 274 8.21 1.92 -12.92
CA THR A 274 7.84 2.80 -11.81
C THR A 274 9.01 3.26 -10.93
N SER A 275 10.17 2.61 -10.98
CA SER A 275 11.33 2.96 -10.13
C SER A 275 11.80 4.40 -10.36
N GLY A 276 11.95 4.83 -11.62
CA GLY A 276 12.31 6.21 -11.97
C GLY A 276 11.26 7.23 -11.52
N VAL A 277 9.98 6.90 -11.68
CA VAL A 277 8.86 7.77 -11.28
C VAL A 277 8.81 7.94 -9.77
N ARG A 278 8.98 6.87 -8.99
CA ARG A 278 9.02 6.92 -7.52
C ARG A 278 10.14 7.83 -7.02
N LYS A 279 11.34 7.70 -7.61
CA LYS A 279 12.47 8.59 -7.30
C LYS A 279 12.16 10.04 -7.65
N GLU A 280 11.55 10.27 -8.83
CA GLU A 280 11.18 11.62 -9.26
C GLU A 280 10.15 12.26 -8.33
N PHE A 281 9.18 11.49 -7.83
CA PHE A 281 8.15 11.99 -6.91
C PHE A 281 8.67 12.28 -5.49
N THR A 282 9.85 11.74 -5.14
CA THR A 282 10.42 11.83 -3.79
C THR A 282 11.78 12.54 -3.75
N ARG A 283 12.26 13.03 -4.91
CA ARG A 283 13.57 13.70 -5.00
C ARG A 283 13.56 15.04 -4.28
N GLY A 284 14.66 15.32 -3.55
CA GLY A 284 14.86 16.60 -2.89
C GLY A 284 14.02 16.76 -1.62
N GLU A 285 13.79 18.00 -1.23
CA GLU A 285 13.07 18.34 0.00
C GLU A 285 11.68 18.95 -0.26
N ASN A 286 11.35 19.22 -1.52
CA ASN A 286 10.14 19.92 -1.93
C ASN A 286 9.08 19.04 -2.60
N ARG A 287 9.25 17.72 -2.57
CA ARG A 287 8.30 16.71 -3.08
C ARG A 287 7.82 15.79 -1.97
N LEU A 288 7.20 14.67 -2.33
CA LEU A 288 6.67 13.72 -1.34
C LEU A 288 7.80 13.10 -0.50
N ASN A 289 7.48 12.69 0.72
CA ASN A 289 8.46 12.08 1.60
C ASN A 289 8.89 10.70 1.12
N THR A 290 7.95 9.89 0.64
CA THR A 290 8.19 8.51 0.21
C THR A 290 7.29 8.11 -0.96
N ALA A 291 7.63 6.97 -1.57
CA ALA A 291 6.75 6.30 -2.52
C ALA A 291 6.91 4.77 -2.41
N TYR A 292 5.87 4.04 -2.71
CA TYR A 292 5.92 2.60 -2.92
C TYR A 292 5.35 2.24 -4.29
N GLY A 293 5.72 1.06 -4.76
CA GLY A 293 5.22 0.48 -6.00
C GLY A 293 4.91 -0.98 -5.80
N PHE A 294 4.56 -1.64 -6.88
CA PHE A 294 4.05 -3.01 -6.87
C PHE A 294 5.13 -4.08 -7.03
N ASP A 295 6.42 -3.74 -6.90
CA ASP A 295 7.53 -4.69 -7.11
C ASP A 295 7.38 -5.97 -6.28
N PHE A 296 7.06 -5.85 -4.99
CA PHE A 296 6.84 -6.99 -4.11
C PHE A 296 5.36 -7.40 -4.04
N LEU A 297 4.45 -6.49 -4.31
CA LEU A 297 3.01 -6.75 -4.32
C LEU A 297 2.60 -7.69 -5.45
N TYR A 298 3.23 -7.59 -6.64
CA TYR A 298 2.97 -8.46 -7.79
C TYR A 298 3.95 -9.65 -7.91
N LEU A 299 4.81 -9.85 -6.92
CA LEU A 299 5.72 -10.98 -6.93
C LEU A 299 4.98 -12.25 -6.49
N ASP A 300 4.78 -13.19 -7.41
CA ASP A 300 3.99 -14.42 -7.19
C ASP A 300 4.70 -15.45 -6.30
N ALA A 301 6.03 -15.41 -6.25
CA ALA A 301 6.84 -16.30 -5.44
C ALA A 301 8.07 -15.56 -4.89
N MET A 302 8.70 -16.10 -3.85
CA MET A 302 9.97 -15.57 -3.36
C MET A 302 11.02 -15.62 -4.45
N ASP A 303 11.65 -14.46 -4.72
CA ASP A 303 12.71 -14.28 -5.73
C ASP A 303 13.77 -13.35 -5.16
N THR A 304 14.88 -13.93 -4.71
CA THR A 304 15.96 -13.21 -4.04
C THR A 304 16.72 -12.26 -4.98
N GLU A 305 16.82 -12.58 -6.28
CA GLU A 305 17.46 -11.70 -7.26
C GLU A 305 16.60 -10.46 -7.52
N LYS A 306 15.26 -10.64 -7.63
CA LYS A 306 14.32 -9.54 -7.75
C LYS A 306 14.33 -8.66 -6.50
N PHE A 307 14.36 -9.26 -5.29
CA PHE A 307 14.54 -8.51 -4.05
C PHE A 307 15.81 -7.68 -4.06
N ALA A 308 16.95 -8.31 -4.34
CA ALA A 308 18.24 -7.62 -4.37
C ALA A 308 18.29 -6.50 -5.42
N SER A 309 17.74 -6.72 -6.61
CA SER A 309 17.68 -5.69 -7.66
C SER A 309 16.80 -4.50 -7.24
N THR A 310 15.61 -4.78 -6.70
CA THR A 310 14.68 -3.75 -6.22
C THR A 310 15.28 -2.91 -5.08
N LEU A 311 15.99 -3.55 -4.14
CA LEU A 311 16.67 -2.83 -3.05
C LEU A 311 17.83 -1.98 -3.56
N ARG A 312 18.58 -2.46 -4.56
CA ARG A 312 19.69 -1.69 -5.20
C ARG A 312 19.21 -0.50 -6.02
N ASP A 313 17.97 -0.54 -6.51
CA ASP A 313 17.38 0.59 -7.24
C ASP A 313 17.23 1.86 -6.38
N TRP A 314 17.18 1.73 -5.06
CA TRP A 314 17.10 2.87 -4.16
C TRP A 314 18.48 3.28 -3.65
N SER A 315 18.84 4.53 -3.88
CA SER A 315 20.05 5.14 -3.33
C SER A 315 20.03 5.16 -1.79
N ASN A 316 21.22 5.08 -1.19
CA ASN A 316 21.37 5.35 0.23
C ASN A 316 21.43 6.86 0.55
N ASP A 317 21.52 7.71 -0.46
CA ASP A 317 21.38 9.15 -0.29
C ASP A 317 19.90 9.52 -0.10
N ALA A 318 19.57 10.06 1.06
CA ALA A 318 18.21 10.43 1.41
C ALA A 318 17.65 11.58 0.54
N SER A 319 18.51 12.38 -0.11
CA SER A 319 18.10 13.44 -1.04
C SER A 319 17.59 12.90 -2.39
N GLU A 320 17.89 11.64 -2.71
CA GLU A 320 17.40 10.95 -3.91
C GLU A 320 16.08 10.19 -3.66
N GLY A 321 15.51 10.30 -2.46
CA GLY A 321 14.25 9.69 -2.08
C GLY A 321 14.38 8.66 -0.95
N TRP A 322 13.23 8.27 -0.40
CA TRP A 322 13.12 7.28 0.67
C TRP A 322 12.07 6.23 0.30
N PRO A 323 12.39 4.91 0.34
CA PRO A 323 11.46 3.88 -0.06
C PRO A 323 10.39 3.61 1.00
N SER A 324 9.25 3.10 0.55
CA SER A 324 8.25 2.43 1.37
C SER A 324 7.94 1.05 0.79
N TRP A 325 7.67 0.08 1.64
CA TRP A 325 7.49 -1.32 1.27
C TRP A 325 6.20 -1.88 1.83
N ALA A 326 5.48 -2.63 1.00
CA ALA A 326 4.34 -3.44 1.37
C ALA A 326 4.45 -4.81 0.70
N PHE A 327 4.12 -5.88 1.42
CA PHE A 327 4.04 -7.23 0.86
C PHE A 327 2.60 -7.65 0.57
N SER A 328 1.63 -7.02 1.25
CA SER A 328 0.20 -7.12 0.99
C SER A 328 -0.46 -5.74 1.08
N ASN A 329 -1.59 -5.59 0.41
CA ASN A 329 -2.55 -4.51 0.59
C ASN A 329 -3.96 -5.01 0.21
N HIS A 330 -4.91 -4.10 0.10
CA HIS A 330 -6.30 -4.41 -0.27
C HIS A 330 -6.53 -4.63 -1.78
N ASP A 331 -5.49 -4.49 -2.62
CA ASP A 331 -5.58 -4.59 -4.08
C ASP A 331 -4.88 -5.82 -4.67
N VAL A 332 -4.09 -6.54 -3.86
CA VAL A 332 -3.34 -7.71 -4.33
C VAL A 332 -3.61 -8.93 -3.44
N PRO A 333 -3.43 -10.14 -3.95
CA PRO A 333 -3.51 -11.34 -3.14
C PRO A 333 -2.55 -11.29 -1.95
N ARG A 334 -3.00 -11.77 -0.79
CA ARG A 334 -2.22 -11.75 0.45
C ARG A 334 -0.89 -12.48 0.31
N VAL A 335 0.18 -11.94 0.86
CA VAL A 335 1.55 -12.48 0.77
C VAL A 335 1.64 -13.91 1.29
N HIS A 336 0.89 -14.24 2.33
CA HIS A 336 0.88 -15.60 2.91
C HIS A 336 0.29 -16.67 1.99
N SER A 337 -0.36 -16.29 0.89
CA SER A 337 -0.82 -17.19 -0.17
C SER A 337 -0.01 -17.11 -1.45
N ARG A 338 0.97 -16.19 -1.53
CA ARG A 338 1.87 -16.06 -2.68
C ARG A 338 3.24 -16.66 -2.42
N TRP A 339 3.79 -16.44 -1.20
CA TRP A 339 5.17 -16.82 -0.90
C TRP A 339 5.23 -17.98 0.09
N LEU A 340 6.20 -18.87 -0.09
CA LEU A 340 6.61 -19.91 0.86
C LEU A 340 5.44 -20.82 1.32
N GLN A 341 4.54 -21.15 0.40
CA GLN A 341 3.33 -21.93 0.72
C GLN A 341 3.62 -23.35 1.22
N HIS A 342 4.81 -23.88 0.96
CA HIS A 342 5.26 -25.19 1.44
C HIS A 342 5.56 -25.18 2.94
N LEU A 343 5.73 -24.00 3.56
CA LEU A 343 6.00 -23.88 4.99
C LEU A 343 4.73 -23.89 5.83
N MET A 344 4.87 -24.37 7.06
CA MET A 344 3.82 -24.21 8.07
C MET A 344 3.48 -22.72 8.27
N PRO A 345 2.21 -22.38 8.49
CA PRO A 345 1.75 -20.99 8.54
C PRO A 345 2.52 -20.11 9.52
N GLU A 346 2.84 -20.60 10.70
CA GLU A 346 3.56 -19.86 11.72
C GLU A 346 5.00 -19.55 11.27
N HIS A 347 5.73 -20.56 10.78
CA HIS A 347 7.11 -20.38 10.30
C HIS A 347 7.16 -19.41 9.12
N ARG A 348 6.26 -19.59 8.14
CA ARG A 348 6.11 -18.68 7.00
C ARG A 348 5.87 -17.24 7.42
N ALA A 349 4.91 -17.01 8.33
CA ALA A 349 4.58 -15.65 8.78
C ALA A 349 5.75 -14.99 9.52
N ARG A 350 6.46 -15.73 10.37
CA ARG A 350 7.66 -15.25 11.07
C ARG A 350 8.77 -14.87 10.09
N LEU A 351 9.01 -15.69 9.07
CA LEU A 351 10.07 -15.46 8.07
C LEU A 351 9.75 -14.25 7.19
N ILE A 352 8.50 -14.10 6.75
CA ILE A 352 8.03 -12.93 5.99
C ILE A 352 8.14 -11.66 6.85
N ALA A 353 7.73 -11.69 8.11
CA ALA A 353 7.85 -10.55 9.01
C ALA A 353 9.32 -10.16 9.30
N LEU A 354 10.20 -11.15 9.48
CA LEU A 354 11.64 -10.91 9.64
C LEU A 354 12.23 -10.22 8.41
N LEU A 355 11.83 -10.67 7.20
CA LEU A 355 12.25 -10.05 5.96
C LEU A 355 11.76 -8.60 5.88
N LEU A 356 10.49 -8.34 6.19
CA LEU A 356 9.91 -7.00 6.14
C LEU A 356 10.65 -6.03 7.08
N ILE A 357 10.85 -6.42 8.36
CA ILE A 357 11.52 -5.54 9.34
C ILE A 357 12.99 -5.28 9.02
N SER A 358 13.64 -6.13 8.23
CA SER A 358 15.05 -5.97 7.85
C SER A 358 15.27 -4.88 6.78
N LEU A 359 14.23 -4.51 6.02
CA LEU A 359 14.35 -3.61 4.88
C LEU A 359 14.61 -2.16 5.30
N ARG A 360 15.41 -1.44 4.46
CA ARG A 360 15.57 0.00 4.57
C ARG A 360 14.35 0.70 4.01
N GLY A 361 13.72 1.58 4.76
CA GLY A 361 12.54 2.32 4.30
C GLY A 361 11.41 2.29 5.31
N ASN A 362 10.25 2.81 4.92
CA ASN A 362 9.02 2.64 5.70
C ASN A 362 8.37 1.30 5.39
N LEU A 363 7.62 0.79 6.33
CA LEU A 363 6.96 -0.50 6.20
C LEU A 363 5.46 -0.31 6.31
N PHE A 364 4.71 -0.97 5.43
CA PHE A 364 3.28 -1.14 5.55
C PHE A 364 2.96 -2.60 5.85
N ILE A 365 2.17 -2.84 6.88
CA ILE A 365 1.61 -4.15 7.20
C ILE A 365 0.09 -4.08 7.02
N TYR A 366 -0.46 -4.92 6.18
CA TYR A 366 -1.88 -4.93 5.91
C TYR A 366 -2.65 -5.73 6.97
N GLN A 367 -3.84 -5.25 7.38
CA GLN A 367 -4.69 -5.94 8.36
C GLN A 367 -4.81 -7.45 8.05
N GLY A 368 -4.55 -8.28 9.07
CA GLY A 368 -4.53 -9.75 8.97
C GLY A 368 -3.18 -10.33 8.56
N GLU A 369 -2.23 -9.54 8.07
CA GLU A 369 -0.88 -10.02 7.77
C GLU A 369 -0.14 -10.43 9.05
N GLU A 370 -0.37 -9.70 10.15
CA GLU A 370 0.13 -10.01 11.49
C GLU A 370 -0.43 -11.30 12.09
N LEU A 371 -1.48 -11.83 11.50
CA LEU A 371 -2.10 -13.12 11.86
C LEU A 371 -1.68 -14.26 10.92
N GLY A 372 -0.96 -13.94 9.84
CA GLY A 372 -0.65 -14.91 8.79
C GLY A 372 -1.85 -15.24 7.89
N LEU A 373 -2.87 -14.36 7.83
CA LEU A 373 -4.13 -14.59 7.15
C LEU A 373 -3.91 -14.86 5.65
N PRO A 374 -4.40 -16.01 5.12
CA PRO A 374 -4.26 -16.33 3.70
C PRO A 374 -5.29 -15.59 2.84
N GLN A 375 -5.09 -15.62 1.52
CA GLN A 375 -6.07 -15.17 0.53
C GLN A 375 -7.33 -16.01 0.63
N ALA A 376 -8.49 -15.38 0.54
CA ALA A 376 -9.76 -16.06 0.44
C ALA A 376 -10.10 -16.39 -1.02
N ASP A 377 -10.70 -17.54 -1.24
CA ASP A 377 -11.34 -17.89 -2.50
C ASP A 377 -12.84 -17.56 -2.40
N ILE A 378 -13.26 -16.51 -3.09
CA ILE A 378 -14.64 -16.01 -3.04
C ILE A 378 -15.42 -16.57 -4.23
N PRO A 379 -16.54 -17.30 -4.02
CA PRO A 379 -17.38 -17.79 -5.09
C PRO A 379 -17.91 -16.64 -5.98
N PHE A 380 -18.07 -16.91 -7.28
CA PHE A 380 -18.48 -15.89 -8.26
C PHE A 380 -19.77 -15.15 -7.87
N ASP A 381 -20.76 -15.85 -7.35
CA ASP A 381 -22.05 -15.28 -6.92
C ASP A 381 -21.95 -14.38 -5.67
N GLN A 382 -20.81 -14.40 -4.98
CA GLN A 382 -20.51 -13.57 -3.81
C GLN A 382 -19.47 -12.49 -4.09
N LEU A 383 -18.88 -12.45 -5.30
CA LEU A 383 -17.97 -11.40 -5.70
C LEU A 383 -18.66 -10.04 -5.70
N ARG A 384 -17.91 -9.02 -5.28
CA ARG A 384 -18.33 -7.62 -5.24
C ARG A 384 -17.41 -6.72 -6.06
N ASP A 385 -16.15 -7.11 -6.23
CA ASP A 385 -15.15 -6.32 -6.92
C ASP A 385 -15.50 -6.15 -8.41
N PRO A 386 -15.65 -4.90 -8.90
CA PRO A 386 -15.92 -4.65 -10.32
C PRO A 386 -14.85 -5.23 -11.25
N GLU A 387 -13.57 -5.28 -10.83
CA GLU A 387 -12.52 -5.91 -11.62
C GLU A 387 -12.78 -7.40 -11.83
N ALA A 388 -13.09 -8.11 -10.75
CA ALA A 388 -13.42 -9.53 -10.83
C ALA A 388 -14.64 -9.78 -11.72
N LEU A 389 -15.70 -9.00 -11.53
CA LEU A 389 -16.94 -9.15 -12.30
C LEU A 389 -16.73 -8.90 -13.80
N CYS A 390 -15.87 -7.94 -14.17
CA CYS A 390 -15.57 -7.61 -15.57
C CYS A 390 -14.66 -8.63 -16.25
N ASN A 391 -13.71 -9.24 -15.51
CA ASN A 391 -12.63 -10.03 -16.09
C ASN A 391 -12.71 -11.53 -15.73
N TRP A 392 -13.77 -11.97 -15.06
CA TRP A 392 -13.98 -13.39 -14.74
C TRP A 392 -13.90 -14.29 -15.99
N PRO A 393 -13.28 -15.48 -15.92
CA PRO A 393 -12.55 -16.07 -14.78
C PRO A 393 -11.03 -15.76 -14.79
N HIS A 394 -10.57 -14.80 -15.59
CA HIS A 394 -9.14 -14.54 -15.82
C HIS A 394 -8.48 -13.86 -14.63
N THR A 395 -9.23 -13.06 -13.88
CA THR A 395 -8.81 -12.54 -12.58
C THR A 395 -9.86 -12.88 -11.52
N LEU A 396 -9.39 -13.05 -10.28
CA LEU A 396 -10.28 -13.24 -9.12
C LEU A 396 -10.57 -11.90 -8.42
N GLY A 397 -10.02 -10.80 -8.93
CA GLY A 397 -10.15 -9.47 -8.36
C GLY A 397 -9.54 -9.35 -6.96
N ARG A 398 -10.02 -8.37 -6.22
CA ARG A 398 -9.46 -7.95 -4.93
C ARG A 398 -10.19 -8.48 -3.71
N ASP A 399 -11.41 -9.03 -3.87
CA ASP A 399 -12.29 -9.44 -2.76
C ASP A 399 -11.64 -10.42 -1.79
N GLY A 400 -10.82 -11.35 -2.29
CA GLY A 400 -10.15 -12.34 -1.46
C GLY A 400 -9.15 -11.76 -0.46
N ALA A 401 -8.58 -10.59 -0.74
CA ALA A 401 -7.74 -9.82 0.18
C ALA A 401 -8.57 -8.93 1.13
N ARG A 402 -9.82 -8.62 0.76
CA ARG A 402 -10.70 -7.65 1.44
C ARG A 402 -11.68 -8.26 2.43
N THR A 403 -11.61 -9.59 2.64
CA THR A 403 -12.47 -10.28 3.61
C THR A 403 -12.33 -9.67 5.02
N PRO A 404 -13.42 -9.66 5.80
CA PRO A 404 -13.40 -9.12 7.16
C PRO A 404 -12.38 -9.78 8.08
N MET A 405 -11.82 -9.00 9.01
CA MET A 405 -10.90 -9.46 10.06
C MET A 405 -11.56 -10.49 10.97
N PRO A 406 -10.94 -11.66 11.19
CA PRO A 406 -11.42 -12.65 12.13
C PRO A 406 -10.95 -12.30 13.55
N TRP A 407 -11.86 -11.79 14.38
CA TRP A 407 -11.56 -11.42 15.77
C TRP A 407 -11.75 -12.58 16.76
N CYS A 408 -12.71 -13.48 16.47
CA CYS A 408 -13.07 -14.56 17.38
C CYS A 408 -13.43 -15.84 16.58
N ASP A 409 -12.71 -16.91 16.82
CA ASP A 409 -12.85 -18.19 16.11
C ASP A 409 -14.19 -18.91 16.37
N GLU A 410 -14.77 -18.74 17.57
CA GLU A 410 -16.02 -19.40 17.98
C GLU A 410 -17.29 -18.62 17.60
N SER A 411 -17.16 -17.31 17.30
CA SER A 411 -18.31 -16.46 17.02
C SER A 411 -18.86 -16.69 15.61
N GLU A 412 -20.17 -16.49 15.45
CA GLU A 412 -20.75 -16.32 14.12
C GLU A 412 -20.05 -15.13 13.43
N TYR A 413 -19.80 -15.18 12.16
CA TYR A 413 -19.03 -14.16 11.42
C TYR A 413 -17.66 -13.80 12.05
N ALA A 414 -17.02 -14.76 12.70
CA ALA A 414 -15.70 -14.63 13.31
C ALA A 414 -15.52 -13.40 14.21
N GLY A 415 -16.60 -12.95 14.86
CA GLY A 415 -16.59 -11.79 15.76
C GLY A 415 -16.39 -10.43 15.09
N PHE A 416 -16.48 -10.36 13.78
CA PHE A 416 -16.40 -9.10 13.02
C PHE A 416 -17.68 -8.27 13.15
N THR A 417 -18.83 -8.92 13.07
CA THR A 417 -20.17 -8.29 13.05
C THR A 417 -21.20 -9.19 13.73
N ALA A 418 -22.37 -8.61 14.04
CA ALA A 418 -23.54 -9.34 14.52
C ALA A 418 -24.52 -9.77 13.40
N LYS A 419 -24.26 -9.36 12.14
CA LYS A 419 -25.09 -9.69 10.96
C LYS A 419 -24.22 -10.24 9.84
N SER A 420 -24.86 -10.70 8.74
CA SER A 420 -24.12 -11.13 7.54
C SER A 420 -23.14 -10.04 7.09
N PRO A 421 -21.83 -10.35 6.99
CA PRO A 421 -20.84 -9.39 6.56
C PRO A 421 -20.97 -9.09 5.06
N TRP A 422 -20.45 -7.94 4.64
CA TRP A 422 -20.49 -7.48 3.24
C TRP A 422 -19.74 -8.40 2.25
N LEU A 423 -18.69 -9.11 2.73
CA LEU A 423 -18.03 -10.23 2.07
C LEU A 423 -18.01 -11.43 3.02
N PRO A 424 -18.03 -12.66 2.49
CA PRO A 424 -17.96 -13.86 3.33
C PRO A 424 -16.61 -13.95 4.07
N ILE A 425 -16.65 -14.57 5.26
CA ILE A 425 -15.45 -14.94 6.01
C ILE A 425 -15.27 -16.44 5.82
N PRO A 426 -14.22 -16.91 5.12
CA PRO A 426 -14.00 -18.33 4.94
C PRO A 426 -13.74 -19.06 6.27
N ASP A 427 -14.22 -20.28 6.41
CA ASP A 427 -13.99 -21.08 7.63
C ASP A 427 -12.51 -21.27 7.93
N CYS A 428 -11.66 -21.37 6.89
CA CYS A 428 -10.20 -21.47 7.07
C CYS A 428 -9.58 -20.24 7.73
N HIS A 429 -10.24 -19.08 7.72
CA HIS A 429 -9.76 -17.88 8.41
C HIS A 429 -9.93 -17.94 9.93
N ARG A 430 -10.85 -18.78 10.45
CA ARG A 430 -11.12 -18.88 11.90
C ARG A 430 -9.91 -19.31 12.71
N GLN A 431 -9.09 -20.23 12.19
CA GLN A 431 -7.86 -20.65 12.87
C GLN A 431 -6.82 -19.53 13.03
N TYR A 432 -6.92 -18.47 12.20
CA TYR A 432 -6.08 -17.26 12.25
C TYR A 432 -6.73 -16.12 13.06
N ALA A 433 -7.90 -16.35 13.68
CA ALA A 433 -8.56 -15.30 14.44
C ALA A 433 -7.65 -14.76 15.55
N VAL A 434 -7.90 -13.51 15.93
CA VAL A 434 -7.11 -12.80 16.95
C VAL A 434 -7.01 -13.57 18.27
N ASN A 435 -8.08 -14.32 18.65
CA ASN A 435 -8.12 -15.15 19.86
C ASN A 435 -7.75 -16.62 19.61
N ALA A 436 -7.61 -17.06 18.36
CA ALA A 436 -7.24 -18.44 18.04
C ALA A 436 -5.75 -18.71 18.38
N PRO A 437 -5.39 -19.94 18.80
CA PRO A 437 -3.99 -20.24 19.19
C PRO A 437 -2.97 -19.91 18.10
N LEU A 438 -3.24 -20.25 16.84
CA LEU A 438 -2.35 -19.96 15.72
C LEU A 438 -2.21 -18.44 15.48
N GLY A 439 -3.34 -17.71 15.42
CA GLY A 439 -3.33 -16.25 15.25
C GLY A 439 -2.59 -15.54 16.39
N MET A 440 -2.78 -15.99 17.65
CA MET A 440 -2.05 -15.46 18.80
C MET A 440 -0.55 -15.70 18.70
N ALA A 441 -0.10 -16.91 18.33
CA ALA A 441 1.30 -17.25 18.21
C ALA A 441 2.00 -16.42 17.13
N ILE A 442 1.40 -16.33 15.94
CA ILE A 442 1.93 -15.51 14.84
C ILE A 442 2.01 -14.05 15.25
N ARG A 443 0.91 -13.47 15.76
CA ARG A 443 0.88 -12.08 16.21
C ARG A 443 1.93 -11.77 17.26
N GLN A 444 2.15 -12.66 18.23
CA GLN A 444 3.16 -12.46 19.26
C GLN A 444 4.58 -12.41 18.65
N SER A 445 4.85 -13.26 17.66
CA SER A 445 6.14 -13.26 16.94
C SER A 445 6.31 -11.99 16.10
N VAL A 446 5.29 -11.57 15.37
CA VAL A 446 5.31 -10.32 14.59
C VAL A 446 5.54 -9.12 15.51
N LYS A 447 4.81 -9.01 16.62
CA LYS A 447 4.99 -7.97 17.63
C LYS A 447 6.45 -7.93 18.14
N HIS A 448 7.02 -9.08 18.44
CA HIS A 448 8.42 -9.16 18.89
C HIS A 448 9.39 -8.63 17.82
N LEU A 449 9.22 -9.03 16.55
CA LEU A 449 10.05 -8.57 15.45
C LEU A 449 9.92 -7.05 15.24
N PHE A 450 8.71 -6.50 15.29
CA PHE A 450 8.52 -5.05 15.21
C PHE A 450 9.17 -4.31 16.39
N SER A 451 9.16 -4.89 17.61
CA SER A 451 9.85 -4.29 18.75
C SER A 451 11.37 -4.23 18.55
N ILE A 452 11.97 -5.25 17.92
CA ILE A 452 13.40 -5.25 17.55
C ILE A 452 13.69 -4.09 16.57
N ARG A 453 12.88 -3.93 15.53
CA ARG A 453 13.06 -2.81 14.59
C ARG A 453 12.89 -1.46 15.25
N SER A 454 11.83 -1.28 16.05
CA SER A 454 11.54 -0.02 16.74
C SER A 454 12.69 0.40 17.69
N ALA A 455 13.31 -0.55 18.35
CA ALA A 455 14.44 -0.32 19.25
C ALA A 455 15.79 -0.10 18.52
N SER A 456 15.88 -0.44 17.22
CA SER A 456 17.14 -0.41 16.46
C SER A 456 17.23 0.78 15.51
N PRO A 457 18.06 1.80 15.79
CA PRO A 457 18.36 2.87 14.82
C PRO A 457 18.92 2.34 13.49
N VAL A 458 19.70 1.25 13.54
CA VAL A 458 20.28 0.60 12.35
C VAL A 458 19.17 0.07 11.43
N LEU A 459 18.16 -0.62 11.96
CA LEU A 459 17.04 -1.14 11.17
C LEU A 459 16.10 -0.04 10.70
N ARG A 460 15.90 1.02 11.48
CA ARG A 460 15.02 2.14 11.08
C ARG A 460 15.67 3.03 10.02
N TRP A 461 16.90 3.49 10.26
CA TRP A 461 17.51 4.58 9.48
C TRP A 461 18.74 4.20 8.67
N GLY A 462 19.31 3.01 8.94
CA GLY A 462 20.56 2.58 8.34
C GLY A 462 20.49 2.43 6.82
N ALA A 463 21.60 2.68 6.16
CA ALA A 463 21.81 2.34 4.76
C ALA A 463 21.67 0.83 4.51
N ALA A 464 21.38 0.43 3.28
CA ALA A 464 21.47 -0.96 2.84
C ALA A 464 22.68 -1.10 1.92
N LEU A 465 23.65 -1.92 2.32
CA LEU A 465 24.94 -2.11 1.65
C LEU A 465 25.12 -3.57 1.27
N ASP A 466 26.02 -3.83 0.33
CA ASP A 466 26.48 -5.19 -0.04
C ASP A 466 25.31 -6.13 -0.40
N ILE A 467 24.32 -5.61 -1.13
CA ILE A 467 23.08 -6.32 -1.45
C ILE A 467 23.35 -7.40 -2.51
N ASP A 468 23.06 -8.65 -2.20
CA ASP A 468 23.19 -9.80 -3.10
C ASP A 468 21.99 -10.75 -2.95
N GLY A 469 21.49 -11.30 -4.06
CA GLY A 469 20.31 -12.18 -4.11
C GLY A 469 20.52 -13.45 -4.90
N ARG A 470 21.76 -13.91 -5.12
CA ARG A 470 22.09 -15.08 -5.94
C ARG A 470 21.85 -16.40 -5.22
N ASN A 471 21.52 -17.45 -6.00
CA ASN A 471 21.38 -18.83 -5.54
C ASN A 471 20.32 -18.98 -4.43
N ASP A 472 19.21 -18.30 -4.54
CA ASP A 472 18.11 -18.28 -3.54
C ASP A 472 18.55 -17.84 -2.13
N VAL A 473 19.64 -17.09 -2.05
CA VAL A 473 20.16 -16.50 -0.83
C VAL A 473 20.11 -14.98 -0.94
N LEU A 474 19.38 -14.32 -0.04
CA LEU A 474 19.35 -12.86 0.06
C LEU A 474 20.25 -12.43 1.22
N ARG A 475 21.21 -11.55 0.94
CA ARG A 475 22.08 -10.95 1.95
C ARG A 475 22.30 -9.48 1.71
N PHE A 476 22.41 -8.72 2.79
CA PHE A 476 22.83 -7.32 2.79
C PHE A 476 23.23 -6.88 4.19
N VAL A 477 23.86 -5.71 4.27
CA VAL A 477 24.26 -5.10 5.53
C VAL A 477 23.42 -3.85 5.77
N ARG A 478 22.90 -3.66 6.95
CA ARG A 478 22.34 -2.39 7.42
C ARG A 478 23.42 -1.65 8.20
N ASP A 479 23.66 -0.38 7.89
CA ASP A 479 24.70 0.45 8.53
C ASP A 479 24.13 1.80 8.94
N TYR A 480 24.27 2.15 10.20
CA TYR A 480 23.91 3.45 10.73
C TYR A 480 25.01 3.95 11.68
N GLU A 481 25.69 5.05 11.31
CA GLU A 481 26.78 5.65 12.09
C GLU A 481 27.91 4.64 12.46
N GLY A 482 28.14 3.64 11.60
CA GLY A 482 29.14 2.60 11.80
C GLY A 482 28.66 1.38 12.60
N ALA A 483 27.46 1.44 13.19
CA ALA A 483 26.83 0.25 13.77
C ALA A 483 26.21 -0.59 12.63
N ARG A 484 26.53 -1.90 12.62
CA ARG A 484 26.15 -2.80 11.52
C ARG A 484 25.30 -3.97 11.99
N ILE A 485 24.28 -4.28 11.21
CA ILE A 485 23.49 -5.51 11.30
C ILE A 485 23.60 -6.22 9.97
N ASN A 486 24.07 -7.46 10.00
CA ASN A 486 24.09 -8.35 8.84
C ASN A 486 22.70 -9.00 8.72
N VAL A 487 22.21 -9.08 7.50
CA VAL A 487 20.92 -9.67 7.13
C VAL A 487 21.19 -10.82 6.17
N LEU A 488 20.69 -12.00 6.51
CA LEU A 488 20.88 -13.19 5.69
C LEU A 488 19.59 -14.03 5.70
N PHE A 489 19.11 -14.38 4.51
CA PHE A 489 18.00 -15.31 4.29
C PHE A 489 18.43 -16.41 3.34
N ASN A 490 18.13 -17.63 3.72
CA ASN A 490 18.39 -18.83 2.92
C ASN A 490 17.06 -19.44 2.46
N PHE A 491 16.71 -19.26 1.20
CA PHE A 491 15.56 -19.89 0.55
C PHE A 491 16.00 -21.04 -0.38
N SER A 492 17.28 -21.41 -0.37
CA SER A 492 17.79 -22.56 -1.10
C SER A 492 17.43 -23.87 -0.41
N SER A 493 17.63 -25.00 -1.12
CA SER A 493 17.37 -26.34 -0.57
C SER A 493 18.47 -26.88 0.35
N GLU A 494 19.61 -26.15 0.48
CA GLU A 494 20.77 -26.61 1.22
C GLU A 494 21.13 -25.65 2.35
N PRO A 495 21.66 -26.14 3.48
CA PRO A 495 22.19 -25.26 4.53
C PRO A 495 23.36 -24.41 4.02
N ILE A 496 23.42 -23.16 4.44
CA ILE A 496 24.52 -22.25 4.10
C ILE A 496 25.32 -21.85 5.33
N SER A 497 26.62 -21.71 5.16
CA SER A 497 27.49 -21.21 6.25
C SER A 497 27.29 -19.70 6.43
N VAL A 498 27.03 -19.28 7.65
CA VAL A 498 27.07 -17.87 8.01
C VAL A 498 28.53 -17.50 8.27
N THR A 499 29.16 -16.96 7.22
CA THR A 499 30.57 -16.54 7.27
C THR A 499 30.65 -15.09 7.74
N GLY A 500 31.19 -14.89 8.90
CA GLY A 500 31.60 -13.60 9.45
C GLY A 500 32.75 -13.86 10.42
N VAL A 501 33.76 -13.04 10.41
CA VAL A 501 34.92 -13.19 11.30
C VAL A 501 34.46 -12.83 12.72
N GLY A 502 34.55 -13.76 13.65
CA GLY A 502 34.24 -13.53 15.06
C GLY A 502 32.99 -14.28 15.57
N ASP A 503 32.69 -14.07 16.85
CA ASP A 503 31.43 -14.57 17.42
C ASP A 503 30.23 -13.83 16.82
N ILE A 504 29.18 -14.58 16.52
CA ILE A 504 27.94 -14.05 15.95
C ILE A 504 26.95 -13.88 17.10
N GLU A 505 26.46 -12.66 17.29
CA GLU A 505 25.37 -12.36 18.20
C GLU A 505 24.06 -12.21 17.41
N PRO A 506 23.15 -13.20 17.43
CA PRO A 506 21.86 -13.11 16.78
C PRO A 506 20.98 -12.05 17.44
N LEU A 507 20.51 -11.07 16.67
CA LEU A 507 19.51 -10.10 17.09
C LEU A 507 18.09 -10.65 16.91
N ALA A 508 17.86 -11.35 15.81
CA ALA A 508 16.63 -12.08 15.52
C ALA A 508 16.94 -13.25 14.57
N MET A 509 16.31 -14.38 14.79
CA MET A 509 16.46 -15.56 13.95
C MET A 509 15.12 -16.28 13.78
N VAL A 510 14.84 -16.70 12.57
CA VAL A 510 13.73 -17.59 12.24
C VAL A 510 14.29 -18.81 11.55
N VAL A 511 14.19 -19.94 12.21
CA VAL A 511 14.60 -21.28 11.73
C VAL A 511 13.47 -22.25 12.00
N ASP A 512 13.44 -23.36 11.27
CA ASP A 512 12.51 -24.46 11.59
C ASP A 512 12.85 -25.02 12.97
N GLU A 513 11.86 -25.16 13.85
CA GLU A 513 12.02 -25.67 15.22
C GLU A 513 12.55 -27.10 15.26
N GLN A 514 12.40 -27.87 14.17
CA GLN A 514 12.98 -29.20 14.03
C GLN A 514 14.51 -29.19 13.81
N ALA A 515 15.09 -28.03 13.45
CA ALA A 515 16.53 -27.89 13.19
C ALA A 515 17.38 -27.66 14.46
N GLY A 516 16.78 -27.52 15.64
CA GLY A 516 17.44 -27.30 16.94
C GLY A 516 17.71 -25.83 17.25
N ALA A 517 17.60 -25.47 18.53
CA ALA A 517 17.59 -24.07 19.00
C ALA A 517 18.98 -23.41 19.05
N ASP A 518 20.08 -24.14 18.90
CA ASP A 518 21.43 -23.58 18.98
C ASP A 518 21.99 -23.29 17.59
N PHE A 519 22.19 -22.00 17.29
CA PHE A 519 22.86 -21.59 16.08
C PHE A 519 24.31 -22.08 16.06
N ASN A 520 24.61 -23.01 15.16
CA ASN A 520 25.93 -23.66 15.02
C ASN A 520 26.79 -23.09 13.88
N GLY A 521 26.47 -21.90 13.39
CA GLY A 521 27.14 -21.29 12.23
C GLY A 521 26.59 -21.73 10.87
N GLN A 522 25.54 -22.54 10.84
CA GLN A 522 24.82 -22.95 9.62
C GLN A 522 23.40 -22.39 9.64
N LEU A 523 22.96 -21.78 8.57
CA LEU A 523 21.58 -21.35 8.37
C LEU A 523 20.85 -22.37 7.48
N PRO A 524 19.86 -23.10 8.03
CA PRO A 524 19.13 -24.11 7.28
C PRO A 524 18.33 -23.53 6.10
N PRO A 525 17.79 -24.34 5.20
CA PRO A 525 16.78 -23.92 4.22
C PRO A 525 15.63 -23.17 4.88
N ASP A 526 14.99 -22.27 4.11
CA ASP A 526 13.82 -21.50 4.53
C ASP A 526 13.99 -20.81 5.90
N SER A 527 15.12 -20.16 6.09
CA SER A 527 15.49 -19.53 7.36
C SER A 527 16.05 -18.13 7.14
N GLY A 528 16.01 -17.32 8.20
CA GLY A 528 16.56 -15.97 8.18
C GLY A 528 17.19 -15.58 9.51
N ILE A 529 18.22 -14.74 9.46
CA ILE A 529 18.93 -14.22 10.63
C ILE A 529 19.31 -12.75 10.44
N LEU A 530 19.12 -11.97 11.50
CA LEU A 530 19.73 -10.66 11.71
C LEU A 530 20.78 -10.81 12.80
N TYR A 531 22.03 -10.39 12.56
CA TYR A 531 23.10 -10.57 13.52
C TYR A 531 24.13 -9.44 13.49
N VAL A 532 24.78 -9.25 14.62
CA VAL A 532 25.95 -8.39 14.75
C VAL A 532 27.20 -9.29 14.71
N ALA A 533 28.15 -8.96 13.84
CA ALA A 533 29.47 -9.60 13.89
C ALA A 533 30.32 -8.87 14.95
N THR A 534 30.80 -9.60 15.94
CA THR A 534 31.73 -9.06 16.92
C THR A 534 33.16 -9.19 16.36
N ASP A 535 33.76 -8.05 16.03
CA ASP A 535 35.19 -8.02 15.71
C ASP A 535 35.95 -8.38 17.00
N HIS A 536 36.60 -9.52 17.01
CA HIS A 536 37.71 -9.68 17.96
C HIS A 536 38.76 -8.64 17.59
N ALA A 537 38.75 -7.50 18.27
CA ALA A 537 39.87 -6.59 18.21
C ALA A 537 41.12 -7.44 18.52
N SER A 538 41.97 -7.56 17.51
CA SER A 538 43.31 -8.14 17.67
C SER A 538 44.00 -7.35 18.77
N ALA A 539 44.14 -7.99 19.95
CA ALA A 539 44.95 -7.51 21.04
C ALA A 539 46.44 -7.44 20.66
#